data_905434a1756bc6df3109ea241492b27c
#
_entry.id   905434a1756bc6df3109ea241492b27c
#
_cell.length_a   1.000
_cell.length_b   1.000
_cell.length_c   1.000
_cell.angle_alpha   90.00
_cell.angle_beta   90.00
_cell.angle_gamma   90.00
#
_symmetry.space_group_name_H-M   'P 1'
#
loop_
_entity.id
_entity.type
_entity.pdbx_description
1 polymer ?
#
loop_
_entity_poly.entity_id
_entity_poly.type
_entity_poly.pdbx_seq_one_letter_code
_entity_poly.pdbx_strand_id
1 'polypeptide(L)'
;MLIQLKRRHLFAALFASLACTSGLAQAQWKPTKPITLIVPWAPGGSTDQVTRVSAAELEKHLGQKIIILNQPGASGSVGTKNALQNAPDGYTWTAGAAKDLGTYKVMGMVDTSIGDWNLYINVAHVAVVGVNADTPFKTMNDLLAAMKARPGAISVGTAGVNSSGHSAIEALSRAAGVTYKHVTYDGGAPAAVAAASGEVNLTTQLAAEQTDMIRAKKIRPLAVVSDKSLEIEGFGTVPPLSQFIPGFKDPINYFGIFVPKGVPAEVKATLDRIWTTEIAKSAALRNYAQSRGAMFAPMAGDEAQKAVMPAIQAYAWTQQAAGKAKVSPDTVGIAKP
;
A
#
# COMPACT_ATOMS: atom_id res chain seq x y z
N MET A 1 -19.12 -32.77 -66.56
CA MET A 1 -19.80 -31.64 -65.88
C MET A 1 -19.75 -31.76 -64.31
N LEU A 2 -19.44 -32.90 -63.77
CA LEU A 2 -19.43 -33.14 -62.28
C LEU A 2 -18.10 -32.78 -61.59
N ILE A 3 -16.99 -32.59 -62.28
CA ILE A 3 -15.68 -32.30 -61.71
C ILE A 3 -15.48 -30.81 -61.42
N GLN A 4 -16.19 -29.93 -62.09
CA GLN A 4 -16.09 -28.48 -61.90
C GLN A 4 -16.87 -28.00 -60.69
N LEU A 5 -17.92 -28.68 -60.23
CA LEU A 5 -18.66 -28.29 -59.00
C LEU A 5 -17.89 -28.56 -57.70
N LYS A 6 -17.12 -29.65 -57.66
CA LYS A 6 -16.36 -30.00 -56.46
C LYS A 6 -15.18 -29.02 -56.09
N ARG A 7 -14.59 -28.38 -57.13
CA ARG A 7 -13.53 -27.38 -56.93
C ARG A 7 -14.04 -26.05 -56.40
N ARG A 8 -15.27 -25.66 -56.75
CA ARG A 8 -15.85 -24.37 -56.26
C ARG A 8 -16.22 -24.43 -54.76
N HIS A 9 -16.63 -25.59 -54.25
CA HIS A 9 -16.94 -25.77 -52.84
C HIS A 9 -15.70 -25.91 -51.95
N LEU A 10 -14.57 -26.43 -52.49
CA LEU A 10 -13.30 -26.49 -51.74
C LEU A 10 -12.67 -25.08 -51.54
N PHE A 11 -12.77 -24.19 -52.53
CA PHE A 11 -12.29 -22.82 -52.41
C PHE A 11 -13.17 -21.97 -51.50
N ALA A 12 -14.48 -22.18 -51.44
CA ALA A 12 -15.39 -21.47 -50.56
C ALA A 12 -15.18 -21.91 -49.08
N ALA A 13 -14.88 -23.18 -48.81
CA ALA A 13 -14.59 -23.70 -47.48
C ALA A 13 -13.22 -23.21 -46.94
N LEU A 14 -12.23 -23.01 -47.83
CA LEU A 14 -10.92 -22.49 -47.45
C LEU A 14 -10.95 -20.98 -47.13
N PHE A 15 -11.81 -20.20 -47.80
CA PHE A 15 -12.01 -18.78 -47.50
C PHE A 15 -12.84 -18.55 -46.24
N ALA A 16 -13.78 -19.44 -45.92
CA ALA A 16 -14.58 -19.36 -44.70
C ALA A 16 -13.76 -19.69 -43.43
N SER A 17 -12.73 -20.56 -43.53
CA SER A 17 -11.86 -20.91 -42.40
C SER A 17 -10.79 -19.85 -42.12
N LEU A 18 -10.44 -18.98 -43.08
CA LEU A 18 -9.50 -17.85 -42.83
C LEU A 18 -10.18 -16.62 -42.19
N ALA A 19 -11.50 -16.52 -42.25
CA ALA A 19 -12.24 -15.40 -41.67
C ALA A 19 -12.50 -15.56 -40.15
N CYS A 20 -12.30 -16.74 -39.57
CA CYS A 20 -12.54 -17.00 -38.13
C CYS A 20 -11.32 -16.84 -37.25
N THR A 21 -10.15 -16.47 -37.76
CA THR A 21 -8.93 -16.22 -36.97
C THR A 21 -8.60 -14.73 -36.83
N SER A 22 -9.56 -13.83 -37.06
CA SER A 22 -9.47 -12.49 -36.53
C SER A 22 -9.61 -12.62 -34.99
N GLY A 23 -8.57 -13.11 -34.35
CA GLY A 23 -8.43 -12.96 -32.92
C GLY A 23 -8.80 -11.53 -32.60
N LEU A 24 -9.76 -11.32 -31.72
CA LEU A 24 -10.11 -10.03 -31.14
C LEU A 24 -8.81 -9.46 -30.59
N ALA A 25 -8.06 -8.72 -31.38
CA ALA A 25 -7.04 -7.84 -30.90
C ALA A 25 -7.80 -6.89 -29.95
N GLN A 26 -7.81 -7.25 -28.67
CA GLN A 26 -8.42 -6.42 -27.64
C GLN A 26 -7.77 -5.05 -27.80
N ALA A 27 -8.56 -4.07 -28.26
CA ALA A 27 -8.05 -2.74 -28.51
C ALA A 27 -7.37 -2.25 -27.22
N GLN A 28 -6.08 -2.00 -27.30
CA GLN A 28 -5.34 -1.47 -26.16
C GLN A 28 -5.92 -0.09 -25.84
N TRP A 29 -6.43 0.07 -24.61
CA TRP A 29 -6.88 1.38 -24.15
C TRP A 29 -5.74 2.40 -24.22
N LYS A 30 -6.00 3.51 -24.88
CA LYS A 30 -5.10 4.66 -24.96
C LYS A 30 -5.83 5.85 -24.37
N PRO A 31 -5.44 6.33 -23.19
CA PRO A 31 -6.07 7.50 -22.61
C PRO A 31 -5.90 8.72 -23.52
N THR A 32 -6.97 9.50 -23.67
CA THR A 32 -7.02 10.69 -24.55
C THR A 32 -6.89 12.00 -23.77
N LYS A 33 -6.97 11.93 -22.44
CA LYS A 33 -6.82 13.05 -21.50
C LYS A 33 -5.93 12.60 -20.31
N PRO A 34 -5.37 13.54 -19.54
CA PRO A 34 -4.61 13.20 -18.33
C PRO A 34 -5.44 12.38 -17.34
N ILE A 35 -4.74 11.48 -16.63
CA ILE A 35 -5.31 10.64 -15.58
C ILE A 35 -5.06 11.34 -14.23
N THR A 36 -6.06 11.39 -13.37
CA THR A 36 -5.91 11.89 -12.00
C THR A 36 -5.63 10.73 -11.06
N LEU A 37 -4.53 10.80 -10.31
CA LEU A 37 -4.17 9.80 -9.30
C LEU A 37 -4.18 10.48 -7.92
N ILE A 38 -5.21 10.18 -7.14
CA ILE A 38 -5.41 10.75 -5.82
C ILE A 38 -4.54 10.00 -4.81
N VAL A 39 -3.63 10.72 -4.17
CA VAL A 39 -2.83 10.24 -3.04
C VAL A 39 -3.52 10.75 -1.76
N PRO A 40 -4.13 9.88 -0.93
CA PRO A 40 -4.95 10.29 0.21
C PRO A 40 -4.12 10.67 1.45
N TRP A 41 -2.87 11.11 1.25
CA TRP A 41 -1.91 11.48 2.30
C TRP A 41 -1.13 12.73 1.90
N ALA A 42 -0.53 13.39 2.91
CA ALA A 42 0.33 14.55 2.68
C ALA A 42 1.51 14.22 1.73
N PRO A 43 1.98 15.19 0.95
CA PRO A 43 3.15 15.03 0.10
C PRO A 43 4.40 14.58 0.90
N GLY A 44 5.27 13.83 0.23
CA GLY A 44 6.54 13.35 0.79
C GLY A 44 6.43 12.09 1.65
N GLY A 45 5.22 11.59 1.97
CA GLY A 45 5.01 10.29 2.61
C GLY A 45 5.31 9.12 1.65
N SER A 46 5.40 7.92 2.18
CA SER A 46 5.72 6.70 1.41
C SER A 46 4.79 6.47 0.23
N THR A 47 3.48 6.66 0.43
CA THR A 47 2.48 6.56 -0.66
C THR A 47 2.75 7.56 -1.76
N ASP A 48 3.01 8.83 -1.42
CA ASP A 48 3.30 9.88 -2.40
C ASP A 48 4.58 9.58 -3.18
N GLN A 49 5.65 9.20 -2.48
CA GLN A 49 6.94 8.87 -3.09
C GLN A 49 6.82 7.73 -4.10
N VAL A 50 6.27 6.57 -3.70
CA VAL A 50 6.16 5.41 -4.58
C VAL A 50 5.18 5.66 -5.72
N THR A 51 4.12 6.44 -5.47
CA THR A 51 3.12 6.78 -6.50
C THR A 51 3.74 7.64 -7.59
N ARG A 52 4.61 8.60 -7.26
CA ARG A 52 5.32 9.42 -8.27
C ARG A 52 6.25 8.58 -9.14
N VAL A 53 6.96 7.62 -8.57
CA VAL A 53 7.80 6.68 -9.34
C VAL A 53 6.93 5.82 -10.25
N SER A 54 5.83 5.28 -9.74
CA SER A 54 4.90 4.44 -10.52
C SER A 54 4.23 5.21 -11.64
N ALA A 55 3.80 6.46 -11.39
CA ALA A 55 3.19 7.33 -12.39
C ALA A 55 4.15 7.61 -13.55
N ALA A 56 5.42 7.94 -13.24
CA ALA A 56 6.44 8.18 -14.24
C ALA A 56 6.70 6.94 -15.12
N GLU A 57 6.66 5.74 -14.54
CA GLU A 57 6.77 4.49 -15.31
C GLU A 57 5.53 4.26 -16.18
N LEU A 58 4.32 4.43 -15.63
CA LEU A 58 3.06 4.24 -16.37
C LEU A 58 2.89 5.22 -17.53
N GLU A 59 3.30 6.49 -17.36
CA GLU A 59 3.25 7.50 -18.42
C GLU A 59 3.98 7.07 -19.70
N LYS A 60 5.10 6.34 -19.56
CA LYS A 60 5.87 5.82 -20.71
C LYS A 60 5.07 4.86 -21.58
N HIS A 61 4.17 4.10 -20.97
CA HIS A 61 3.38 3.05 -21.63
C HIS A 61 1.97 3.50 -22.01
N LEU A 62 1.41 4.46 -21.28
CA LEU A 62 0.07 5.02 -21.55
C LEU A 62 0.11 6.18 -22.53
N GLY A 63 1.25 6.86 -22.66
CA GLY A 63 1.40 8.03 -23.53
C GLY A 63 0.64 9.26 -23.07
N GLN A 64 0.19 9.27 -21.80
CA GLN A 64 -0.54 10.37 -21.17
C GLN A 64 0.03 10.71 -19.81
N LYS A 65 -0.14 11.97 -19.39
CA LYS A 65 0.26 12.44 -18.07
C LYS A 65 -0.64 11.87 -16.98
N ILE A 66 -0.01 11.57 -15.83
CA ILE A 66 -0.70 11.20 -14.60
C ILE A 66 -0.50 12.33 -13.59
N ILE A 67 -1.58 13.03 -13.32
CA ILE A 67 -1.59 14.17 -12.39
C ILE A 67 -1.80 13.61 -10.98
N ILE A 68 -0.79 13.78 -10.13
CA ILE A 68 -0.86 13.37 -8.72
C ILE A 68 -1.48 14.48 -7.90
N LEU A 69 -2.60 14.16 -7.23
CA LEU A 69 -3.34 15.06 -6.37
C LEU A 69 -3.30 14.56 -4.93
N ASN A 70 -2.55 15.22 -4.06
CA ASN A 70 -2.56 14.90 -2.63
C ASN A 70 -3.83 15.45 -1.97
N GLN A 71 -4.63 14.55 -1.37
CA GLN A 71 -5.85 14.88 -0.66
C GLN A 71 -5.86 14.20 0.72
N PRO A 72 -5.07 14.70 1.69
CA PRO A 72 -5.03 14.15 3.03
C PRO A 72 -6.32 14.43 3.79
N GLY A 73 -6.47 13.79 4.93
CA GLY A 73 -7.57 14.01 5.86
C GLY A 73 -8.26 12.71 6.29
N ALA A 74 -8.68 12.70 7.54
CA ALA A 74 -9.36 11.57 8.19
C ALA A 74 -8.69 10.22 7.89
N SER A 75 -7.37 10.15 8.07
CA SER A 75 -6.56 8.94 7.84
C SER A 75 -6.68 8.37 6.43
N GLY A 76 -6.69 9.23 5.42
CA GLY A 76 -6.75 8.87 4.00
C GLY A 76 -8.17 8.61 3.46
N SER A 77 -9.18 8.62 4.32
CA SER A 77 -10.55 8.33 3.90
C SER A 77 -11.14 9.41 2.99
N VAL A 78 -10.73 10.67 3.14
CA VAL A 78 -11.22 11.80 2.32
C VAL A 78 -10.83 11.59 0.86
N GLY A 79 -9.55 11.42 0.57
CA GLY A 79 -9.06 11.21 -0.80
C GLY A 79 -9.57 9.90 -1.42
N THR A 80 -9.63 8.81 -0.64
CA THR A 80 -10.18 7.53 -1.08
C THR A 80 -11.65 7.64 -1.46
N LYS A 81 -12.46 8.32 -0.64
CA LYS A 81 -13.88 8.57 -0.92
C LYS A 81 -14.05 9.39 -2.20
N ASN A 82 -13.22 10.41 -2.40
CA ASN A 82 -13.25 11.21 -3.62
C ASN A 82 -12.96 10.34 -4.86
N ALA A 83 -11.92 9.49 -4.83
CA ALA A 83 -11.64 8.58 -5.93
C ALA A 83 -12.83 7.66 -6.25
N LEU A 84 -13.51 7.14 -5.21
CA LEU A 84 -14.66 6.24 -5.36
C LEU A 84 -15.90 6.93 -5.94
N GLN A 85 -16.08 8.22 -5.67
CA GLN A 85 -17.25 9.01 -6.12
C GLN A 85 -17.11 9.51 -7.57
N ASN A 86 -15.93 9.40 -8.18
CA ASN A 86 -15.73 9.74 -9.58
C ASN A 86 -16.28 8.64 -10.50
N ALA A 87 -16.65 9.04 -11.73
CA ALA A 87 -17.09 8.07 -12.74
C ALA A 87 -16.02 7.00 -12.97
N PRO A 88 -16.38 5.72 -13.07
CA PRO A 88 -15.43 4.63 -13.33
C PRO A 88 -15.04 4.57 -14.81
N ASP A 89 -14.63 5.70 -15.38
CA ASP A 89 -14.25 5.85 -16.81
C ASP A 89 -12.76 5.50 -17.06
N GLY A 90 -12.01 5.14 -16.01
CA GLY A 90 -10.60 4.82 -16.11
C GLY A 90 -9.66 6.01 -15.88
N TYR A 91 -10.17 7.22 -15.63
CA TYR A 91 -9.34 8.44 -15.51
C TYR A 91 -9.15 8.95 -14.08
N THR A 92 -9.76 8.30 -13.07
CA THR A 92 -9.52 8.64 -11.66
C THR A 92 -9.14 7.38 -10.88
N TRP A 93 -7.95 7.41 -10.28
CA TRP A 93 -7.38 6.34 -9.47
C TRP A 93 -7.05 6.84 -8.07
N THR A 94 -6.81 5.92 -7.15
CA THR A 94 -6.20 6.24 -5.85
C THR A 94 -4.96 5.39 -5.60
N ALA A 95 -4.20 5.73 -4.57
CA ALA A 95 -3.02 4.99 -4.16
C ALA A 95 -2.98 4.84 -2.63
N GLY A 96 -2.27 3.84 -2.14
CA GLY A 96 -2.10 3.66 -0.69
C GLY A 96 -1.72 2.26 -0.28
N ALA A 97 -1.95 1.98 0.99
CA ALA A 97 -1.85 0.63 1.55
C ALA A 97 -3.15 -0.14 1.29
N ALA A 98 -3.03 -1.34 0.76
CA ALA A 98 -4.19 -2.21 0.54
C ALA A 98 -4.93 -2.55 1.85
N LYS A 99 -4.18 -2.69 2.95
CA LYS A 99 -4.75 -2.92 4.29
C LYS A 99 -5.67 -1.77 4.70
N ASP A 100 -5.27 -0.50 4.50
CA ASP A 100 -6.08 0.66 4.85
C ASP A 100 -7.40 0.65 4.06
N LEU A 101 -7.28 0.45 2.74
CA LEU A 101 -8.41 0.37 1.81
C LEU A 101 -9.38 -0.75 2.19
N GLY A 102 -8.87 -1.94 2.52
CA GLY A 102 -9.66 -3.11 2.87
C GLY A 102 -10.35 -3.02 4.24
N THR A 103 -9.94 -2.08 5.10
CA THR A 103 -10.47 -1.96 6.47
C THR A 103 -11.28 -0.69 6.73
N TYR A 104 -11.37 0.23 5.79
CA TYR A 104 -12.15 1.47 5.98
C TYR A 104 -13.60 1.21 6.39
N LYS A 105 -14.28 0.24 5.78
CA LYS A 105 -15.66 -0.09 6.12
C LYS A 105 -15.79 -0.66 7.53
N VAL A 106 -14.86 -1.53 7.94
CA VAL A 106 -14.79 -2.05 9.32
C VAL A 106 -14.65 -0.93 10.34
N MET A 107 -13.85 0.09 10.00
CA MET A 107 -13.61 1.24 10.87
C MET A 107 -14.68 2.32 10.77
N GLY A 108 -15.69 2.16 9.89
CA GLY A 108 -16.76 3.15 9.69
C GLY A 108 -16.28 4.45 9.04
N MET A 109 -15.21 4.40 8.24
CA MET A 109 -14.58 5.59 7.65
C MET A 109 -15.06 5.87 6.22
N VAL A 110 -15.07 4.85 5.36
CA VAL A 110 -15.57 4.88 3.99
C VAL A 110 -16.29 3.57 3.72
N ASP A 111 -17.44 3.65 3.03
CA ASP A 111 -18.16 2.45 2.58
C ASP A 111 -17.50 1.86 1.34
N THR A 112 -16.39 1.21 1.56
CA THR A 112 -15.62 0.48 0.53
C THR A 112 -14.92 -0.72 1.14
N SER A 113 -14.78 -1.75 0.31
CA SER A 113 -14.03 -2.97 0.60
C SER A 113 -12.89 -3.15 -0.41
N ILE A 114 -11.96 -4.06 -0.14
CA ILE A 114 -10.89 -4.37 -1.09
C ILE A 114 -11.46 -4.92 -2.41
N GLY A 115 -12.65 -5.52 -2.35
CA GLY A 115 -13.35 -6.07 -3.50
C GLY A 115 -13.85 -5.03 -4.50
N ASP A 116 -13.95 -3.75 -4.12
CA ASP A 116 -14.44 -2.67 -5.00
C ASP A 116 -13.35 -2.11 -5.93
N TRP A 117 -12.13 -2.66 -5.86
CA TRP A 117 -10.97 -2.14 -6.55
C TRP A 117 -10.24 -3.19 -7.38
N ASN A 118 -9.68 -2.77 -8.50
CA ASN A 118 -8.65 -3.47 -9.23
C ASN A 118 -7.30 -3.09 -8.61
N LEU A 119 -6.55 -4.07 -8.14
CA LEU A 119 -5.32 -3.85 -7.36
C LEU A 119 -4.09 -3.95 -8.27
N TYR A 120 -3.25 -2.93 -8.18
CA TYR A 120 -1.97 -2.82 -8.89
C TYR A 120 -0.87 -2.53 -7.86
N ILE A 121 -0.38 -3.59 -7.22
CA ILE A 121 0.64 -3.52 -6.17
C ILE A 121 2.01 -3.27 -6.81
N ASN A 122 2.82 -2.45 -6.17
CA ASN A 122 4.18 -2.11 -6.64
C ASN A 122 5.26 -2.43 -5.60
N VAL A 123 5.00 -2.18 -4.32
CA VAL A 123 5.95 -2.44 -3.24
C VAL A 123 5.24 -2.94 -1.99
N ALA A 124 6.02 -3.52 -1.08
CA ALA A 124 5.61 -3.72 0.30
C ALA A 124 6.50 -2.87 1.21
N HIS A 125 5.88 -2.21 2.20
CA HIS A 125 6.56 -1.42 3.20
C HIS A 125 6.54 -2.09 4.55
N VAL A 126 7.59 -1.84 5.35
CA VAL A 126 7.68 -2.24 6.75
C VAL A 126 7.74 -1.01 7.64
N ALA A 127 7.13 -1.09 8.82
CA ALA A 127 7.19 -0.05 9.84
C ALA A 127 8.48 -0.18 10.66
N VAL A 128 8.99 0.96 11.13
CA VAL A 128 10.16 1.03 12.00
C VAL A 128 9.78 1.76 13.29
N VAL A 129 10.14 1.21 14.43
CA VAL A 129 10.09 1.90 15.70
C VAL A 129 11.27 2.87 15.75
N GLY A 130 11.01 4.12 15.41
CA GLY A 130 12.00 5.18 15.38
C GLY A 130 11.76 6.18 16.51
N VAL A 131 12.73 6.32 17.40
CA VAL A 131 12.68 7.30 18.50
C VAL A 131 13.42 8.58 18.14
N ASN A 132 13.02 9.72 18.71
CA ASN A 132 13.85 10.92 18.67
C ASN A 132 15.25 10.60 19.20
N ALA A 133 16.29 11.01 18.50
CA ALA A 133 17.67 10.65 18.81
C ALA A 133 18.15 11.16 20.21
N ASP A 134 17.53 12.24 20.71
CA ASP A 134 17.87 12.86 22.00
C ASP A 134 17.16 12.16 23.17
N THR A 135 16.24 11.24 22.93
CA THR A 135 15.58 10.47 23.99
C THR A 135 16.56 9.51 24.67
N PRO A 136 16.31 9.14 25.94
CA PRO A 136 17.13 8.17 26.65
C PRO A 136 17.02 6.74 26.10
N PHE A 137 16.10 6.48 25.17
CA PHE A 137 15.86 5.16 24.60
C PHE A 137 16.94 4.81 23.59
N LYS A 138 17.94 4.01 24.02
CA LYS A 138 19.05 3.58 23.16
C LYS A 138 18.77 2.23 22.49
N THR A 139 17.93 1.41 23.11
CA THR A 139 17.54 0.08 22.66
C THR A 139 16.01 -0.08 22.72
N MET A 140 15.49 -1.11 22.05
CA MET A 140 14.07 -1.47 22.15
C MET A 140 13.68 -1.86 23.59
N ASN A 141 14.58 -2.49 24.34
CA ASN A 141 14.34 -2.84 25.73
C ASN A 141 14.19 -1.59 26.64
N ASP A 142 14.98 -0.53 26.40
CA ASP A 142 14.83 0.73 27.15
C ASP A 142 13.44 1.34 26.90
N LEU A 143 13.00 1.35 25.65
CA LEU A 143 11.67 1.86 25.28
C LEU A 143 10.56 1.03 25.94
N LEU A 144 10.61 -0.29 25.84
CA LEU A 144 9.62 -1.18 26.45
C LEU A 144 9.56 -1.03 27.98
N ALA A 145 10.73 -0.93 28.63
CA ALA A 145 10.81 -0.68 30.07
C ALA A 145 10.18 0.67 30.46
N ALA A 146 10.46 1.73 29.70
CA ALA A 146 9.86 3.05 29.91
C ALA A 146 8.34 3.07 29.71
N MET A 147 7.83 2.37 28.68
CA MET A 147 6.39 2.24 28.42
C MET A 147 5.67 1.47 29.54
N LYS A 148 6.31 0.43 30.11
CA LYS A 148 5.78 -0.31 31.27
C LYS A 148 5.79 0.51 32.53
N ALA A 149 6.88 1.26 32.79
CA ALA A 149 7.03 2.08 34.00
C ALA A 149 6.09 3.30 34.02
N ARG A 150 5.73 3.81 32.82
CA ARG A 150 4.89 5.02 32.67
C ARG A 150 3.80 4.78 31.62
N PRO A 151 2.76 3.98 31.95
CA PRO A 151 1.70 3.63 31.00
C PRO A 151 1.04 4.90 30.43
N GLY A 152 0.92 4.96 29.09
CA GLY A 152 0.29 6.07 28.38
C GLY A 152 1.08 7.37 28.33
N ALA A 153 2.30 7.46 28.93
CA ALA A 153 3.07 8.69 28.93
C ALA A 153 3.94 8.90 27.68
N ILE A 154 4.31 7.82 27.00
CA ILE A 154 5.18 7.89 25.82
C ILE A 154 4.31 8.24 24.60
N SER A 155 4.62 9.38 23.96
CA SER A 155 3.90 9.86 22.77
C SER A 155 4.39 9.21 21.49
N VAL A 156 3.46 8.76 20.67
CA VAL A 156 3.72 8.09 19.38
C VAL A 156 3.00 8.83 18.25
N GLY A 157 3.78 9.40 17.34
CA GLY A 157 3.26 10.07 16.14
C GLY A 157 2.94 9.08 15.02
N THR A 158 1.74 9.14 14.47
CA THR A 158 1.35 8.35 13.30
C THR A 158 0.51 9.17 12.31
N ALA A 159 0.30 8.62 11.10
CA ALA A 159 -0.54 9.23 10.08
C ALA A 159 -2.07 9.15 10.39
N GLY A 160 -2.44 8.85 11.63
CA GLY A 160 -3.83 8.75 12.07
C GLY A 160 -4.31 7.31 12.25
N VAL A 161 -5.51 7.18 12.79
CA VAL A 161 -6.17 5.89 13.06
C VAL A 161 -6.33 5.11 11.74
N ASN A 162 -6.12 3.79 11.78
CA ASN A 162 -6.12 2.90 10.60
C ASN A 162 -4.90 3.03 9.68
N SER A 163 -4.00 4.00 9.86
CA SER A 163 -2.76 4.06 9.07
C SER A 163 -1.81 2.89 9.37
N SER A 164 -0.84 2.66 8.48
CA SER A 164 0.18 1.62 8.66
C SER A 164 0.99 1.82 9.95
N GLY A 165 1.38 3.05 10.26
CA GLY A 165 2.09 3.38 11.50
C GLY A 165 1.24 3.14 12.75
N HIS A 166 -0.05 3.45 12.71
CA HIS A 166 -0.95 3.15 13.83
C HIS A 166 -1.14 1.64 14.01
N SER A 167 -1.30 0.88 12.92
CA SER A 167 -1.39 -0.58 12.99
C SER A 167 -0.15 -1.19 13.64
N ALA A 168 1.03 -0.67 13.31
CA ALA A 168 2.31 -1.14 13.85
C ALA A 168 2.42 -0.90 15.37
N ILE A 169 2.06 0.29 15.86
CA ILE A 169 2.09 0.53 17.31
C ILE A 169 1.00 -0.24 18.06
N GLU A 170 -0.17 -0.45 17.47
CA GLU A 170 -1.21 -1.29 18.05
C GLU A 170 -0.76 -2.76 18.19
N ALA A 171 -0.08 -3.29 17.17
CA ALA A 171 0.49 -4.64 17.19
C ALA A 171 1.58 -4.77 18.26
N LEU A 172 2.51 -3.82 18.31
CA LEU A 172 3.56 -3.76 19.34
C LEU A 172 2.96 -3.63 20.74
N SER A 173 2.05 -2.68 20.94
CA SER A 173 1.40 -2.40 22.23
C SER A 173 0.74 -3.63 22.81
N ARG A 174 -0.01 -4.36 21.98
CA ARG A 174 -0.67 -5.59 22.37
C ARG A 174 0.33 -6.71 22.68
N ALA A 175 1.31 -6.93 21.79
CA ALA A 175 2.28 -8.01 21.95
C ALA A 175 3.17 -7.81 23.19
N ALA A 176 3.50 -6.56 23.55
CA ALA A 176 4.33 -6.22 24.69
C ALA A 176 3.55 -5.94 25.99
N GLY A 177 2.21 -5.85 25.92
CA GLY A 177 1.37 -5.45 27.07
C GLY A 177 1.64 -4.03 27.55
N VAL A 178 1.87 -3.08 26.65
CA VAL A 178 2.19 -1.67 26.97
C VAL A 178 1.13 -0.73 26.39
N THR A 179 1.07 0.50 26.93
CA THR A 179 0.18 1.55 26.44
C THR A 179 0.99 2.79 26.06
N TYR A 180 0.42 3.63 25.20
CA TYR A 180 1.07 4.81 24.64
C TYR A 180 0.07 5.98 24.51
N LYS A 181 0.59 7.20 24.32
CA LYS A 181 -0.20 8.37 23.94
C LYS A 181 -0.16 8.54 22.43
N HIS A 182 -1.29 8.34 21.77
CA HIS A 182 -1.39 8.51 20.31
C HIS A 182 -1.48 9.99 19.93
N VAL A 183 -0.64 10.41 18.95
CA VAL A 183 -0.67 11.72 18.32
C VAL A 183 -0.81 11.53 16.81
N THR A 184 -1.80 12.19 16.21
CA THR A 184 -2.16 11.98 14.80
C THR A 184 -1.70 13.13 13.92
N TYR A 185 -1.23 12.80 12.72
CA TYR A 185 -0.81 13.74 11.68
C TYR A 185 -1.48 13.38 10.34
N ASP A 186 -1.49 14.31 9.37
CA ASP A 186 -2.11 14.10 8.06
C ASP A 186 -1.25 13.28 7.07
N GLY A 187 -0.32 12.50 7.59
CA GLY A 187 0.52 11.62 6.79
C GLY A 187 1.77 11.15 7.53
N GLY A 188 2.47 10.18 6.95
CA GLY A 188 3.64 9.57 7.57
C GLY A 188 4.85 10.51 7.62
N ALA A 189 5.07 11.33 6.59
CA ALA A 189 6.17 12.29 6.60
C ALA A 189 6.03 13.34 7.72
N PRO A 190 4.88 14.02 7.94
CA PRO A 190 4.68 14.88 9.11
C PRO A 190 4.91 14.17 10.44
N ALA A 191 4.43 12.94 10.61
CA ALA A 191 4.64 12.16 11.84
C ALA A 191 6.13 11.83 12.08
N ALA A 192 6.88 11.51 11.03
CA ALA A 192 8.32 11.27 11.12
C ALA A 192 9.09 12.57 11.47
N VAL A 193 8.69 13.72 10.89
CA VAL A 193 9.25 15.05 11.24
C VAL A 193 9.00 15.36 12.70
N ALA A 194 7.80 15.14 13.21
CA ALA A 194 7.43 15.36 14.60
C ALA A 194 8.29 14.52 15.59
N ALA A 195 8.58 13.26 15.21
CA ALA A 195 9.51 12.43 15.99
C ALA A 195 10.95 12.96 15.90
N ALA A 196 11.41 13.36 14.73
CA ALA A 196 12.76 13.88 14.54
C ALA A 196 13.00 15.22 15.26
N SER A 197 11.96 16.05 15.43
CA SER A 197 12.02 17.32 16.16
C SER A 197 11.84 17.18 17.68
N GLY A 198 11.40 16.01 18.15
CA GLY A 198 11.11 15.79 19.58
C GLY A 198 9.71 16.23 20.02
N GLU A 199 8.83 16.64 19.12
CA GLU A 199 7.42 16.93 19.40
C GLU A 199 6.71 15.68 19.94
N VAL A 200 7.04 14.51 19.42
CA VAL A 200 6.67 13.20 19.98
C VAL A 200 7.92 12.38 20.29
N ASN A 201 7.79 11.45 21.24
CA ASN A 201 8.94 10.62 21.66
C ASN A 201 9.40 9.66 20.58
N LEU A 202 8.46 9.13 19.81
CA LEU A 202 8.74 8.17 18.73
C LEU A 202 7.66 8.19 17.66
N THR A 203 7.99 7.53 16.56
CA THR A 203 7.03 7.16 15.51
C THR A 203 7.18 5.67 15.17
N THR A 204 6.10 5.08 14.67
CA THR A 204 6.10 3.73 14.10
C THR A 204 5.76 3.78 12.60
N GLN A 205 6.12 4.87 11.97
CA GLN A 205 5.90 5.05 10.54
C GLN A 205 6.80 4.13 9.70
N LEU A 206 6.53 4.09 8.40
CA LEU A 206 7.22 3.23 7.48
C LEU A 206 8.70 3.62 7.33
N ALA A 207 9.56 2.65 7.07
CA ALA A 207 10.99 2.89 6.84
C ALA A 207 11.23 4.00 5.82
N ALA A 208 10.49 3.99 4.71
CA ALA A 208 10.61 4.99 3.63
C ALA A 208 10.41 6.43 4.09
N GLU A 209 9.64 6.66 5.16
CA GLU A 209 9.36 7.97 5.73
C GLU A 209 10.41 8.42 6.74
N GLN A 210 11.16 7.47 7.31
CA GLN A 210 12.14 7.72 8.35
C GLN A 210 13.59 7.68 7.86
N THR A 211 13.86 7.04 6.72
CA THR A 211 15.22 6.72 6.24
C THR A 211 16.14 7.93 6.18
N ASP A 212 15.69 9.07 5.64
CA ASP A 212 16.53 10.27 5.55
C ASP A 212 16.84 10.87 6.93
N MET A 213 15.90 10.80 7.87
CA MET A 213 16.09 11.26 9.26
C MET A 213 16.94 10.30 10.07
N ILE A 214 16.90 9.00 9.77
CA ILE A 214 17.79 7.98 10.34
C ILE A 214 19.22 8.25 9.87
N ARG A 215 19.44 8.45 8.57
CA ARG A 215 20.75 8.83 8.00
C ARG A 215 21.28 10.13 8.59
N ALA A 216 20.42 11.11 8.80
CA ALA A 216 20.73 12.39 9.42
C ALA A 216 20.90 12.30 10.95
N LYS A 217 20.77 11.10 11.56
CA LYS A 217 20.87 10.84 13.01
C LYS A 217 19.87 11.65 13.85
N LYS A 218 18.73 12.05 13.28
CA LYS A 218 17.62 12.72 13.97
C LYS A 218 16.62 11.72 14.56
N ILE A 219 16.50 10.55 13.92
CA ILE A 219 15.74 9.41 14.42
C ILE A 219 16.71 8.24 14.64
N ARG A 220 16.59 7.57 15.80
CA ARG A 220 17.25 6.31 16.10
C ARG A 220 16.27 5.19 15.86
N PRO A 221 16.50 4.30 14.85
CA PRO A 221 15.68 3.12 14.65
C PRO A 221 16.03 2.09 15.74
N LEU A 222 15.03 1.56 16.42
CA LEU A 222 15.20 0.56 17.47
C LEU A 222 14.86 -0.85 17.00
N ALA A 223 13.80 -0.99 16.20
CA ALA A 223 13.41 -2.27 15.64
C ALA A 223 12.54 -2.09 14.37
N VAL A 224 12.57 -3.05 13.47
CA VAL A 224 11.57 -3.21 12.41
C VAL A 224 10.38 -3.95 12.98
N VAL A 225 9.16 -3.50 12.71
CA VAL A 225 7.92 -4.17 13.13
C VAL A 225 7.67 -5.37 12.21
N SER A 226 8.49 -6.39 12.37
CA SER A 226 8.58 -7.58 11.51
C SER A 226 9.31 -8.70 12.26
N ASP A 227 9.30 -9.89 11.67
CA ASP A 227 10.14 -11.04 12.07
C ASP A 227 11.48 -11.09 11.32
N LYS A 228 11.76 -10.12 10.43
CA LYS A 228 12.99 -9.99 9.65
C LYS A 228 13.65 -8.65 9.89
N SER A 229 14.99 -8.63 9.88
CA SER A 229 15.78 -7.40 9.91
C SER A 229 15.60 -6.59 8.64
N LEU A 230 15.93 -5.30 8.71
CA LEU A 230 15.93 -4.39 7.58
C LEU A 230 17.31 -3.75 7.43
N GLU A 231 17.86 -3.81 6.22
CA GLU A 231 19.03 -3.02 5.84
C GLU A 231 18.57 -1.64 5.38
N ILE A 232 19.11 -0.60 6.01
CA ILE A 232 18.92 0.79 5.58
C ILE A 232 20.25 1.29 5.01
N GLU A 233 20.25 1.57 3.72
CA GLU A 233 21.42 2.11 3.03
C GLU A 233 21.93 3.38 3.73
N GLY A 234 23.24 3.42 4.04
CA GLY A 234 23.87 4.54 4.76
C GLY A 234 23.65 4.54 6.28
N PHE A 235 22.99 3.51 6.83
CA PHE A 235 22.84 3.32 8.28
C PHE A 235 23.31 1.94 8.75
N GLY A 236 22.86 0.87 8.08
CA GLY A 236 23.12 -0.53 8.46
C GLY A 236 21.85 -1.28 8.83
N THR A 237 22.01 -2.37 9.58
CA THR A 237 20.94 -3.31 9.94
C THR A 237 20.12 -2.83 11.11
N VAL A 238 18.79 -2.78 10.95
CA VAL A 238 17.82 -2.59 12.03
C VAL A 238 17.27 -3.97 12.41
N PRO A 239 17.35 -4.37 13.71
CA PRO A 239 16.89 -5.69 14.14
C PRO A 239 15.37 -5.84 14.07
N PRO A 240 14.84 -7.07 13.92
CA PRO A 240 13.42 -7.33 13.92
C PRO A 240 12.83 -7.22 15.32
N LEU A 241 11.55 -6.83 15.41
CA LEU A 241 10.82 -6.75 16.69
C LEU A 241 10.68 -8.13 17.34
N SER A 242 10.65 -9.21 16.57
CA SER A 242 10.63 -10.60 17.06
C SER A 242 11.85 -10.97 17.93
N GLN A 243 12.96 -10.25 17.80
CA GLN A 243 14.13 -10.41 18.68
C GLN A 243 13.85 -9.95 20.13
N PHE A 244 12.94 -9.00 20.30
CA PHE A 244 12.60 -8.39 21.60
C PHE A 244 11.27 -8.89 22.15
N ILE A 245 10.39 -9.34 21.26
CA ILE A 245 9.07 -9.91 21.58
C ILE A 245 8.98 -11.27 20.87
N PRO A 246 9.33 -12.37 21.56
CA PRO A 246 9.32 -13.71 20.97
C PRO A 246 7.95 -14.08 20.36
N GLY A 247 7.97 -14.61 19.15
CA GLY A 247 6.76 -14.99 18.42
C GLY A 247 6.03 -13.83 17.74
N PHE A 248 6.55 -12.59 17.82
CA PHE A 248 5.97 -11.46 17.11
C PHE A 248 6.01 -11.71 15.59
N LYS A 249 4.86 -11.54 14.96
CA LYS A 249 4.69 -11.55 13.50
C LYS A 249 3.70 -10.45 13.13
N ASP A 250 3.99 -9.75 12.05
CA ASP A 250 3.08 -8.77 11.46
C ASP A 250 2.96 -9.07 9.96
N PRO A 251 1.76 -9.17 9.41
CA PRO A 251 1.58 -9.42 7.99
C PRO A 251 2.16 -8.31 7.13
N ILE A 252 2.70 -8.68 5.97
CA ILE A 252 3.28 -7.74 5.01
C ILE A 252 2.21 -6.76 4.54
N ASN A 253 2.52 -5.46 4.59
CA ASN A 253 1.63 -4.39 4.13
C ASN A 253 2.02 -3.93 2.73
N TYR A 254 1.16 -4.24 1.76
CA TYR A 254 1.36 -3.94 0.34
C TYR A 254 0.78 -2.59 -0.04
N PHE A 255 1.51 -1.89 -0.90
CA PHE A 255 1.16 -0.57 -1.44
C PHE A 255 1.06 -0.63 -2.95
N GLY A 256 0.18 0.21 -3.49
CA GLY A 256 -0.05 0.24 -4.92
C GLY A 256 -0.99 1.33 -5.38
N ILE A 257 -1.38 1.20 -6.64
CA ILE A 257 -2.41 2.00 -7.28
C ILE A 257 -3.69 1.15 -7.32
N PHE A 258 -4.81 1.77 -7.00
CA PHE A 258 -6.12 1.15 -6.95
C PHE A 258 -7.06 1.86 -7.90
N VAL A 259 -7.62 1.09 -8.80
CA VAL A 259 -8.55 1.55 -9.84
C VAL A 259 -9.93 1.04 -9.50
N PRO A 260 -10.96 1.88 -9.38
CA PRO A 260 -12.31 1.43 -9.05
C PRO A 260 -12.76 0.30 -9.98
N LYS A 261 -13.51 -0.67 -9.47
CA LYS A 261 -14.22 -1.64 -10.33
C LYS A 261 -15.29 -0.93 -11.14
N GLY A 262 -15.65 -1.51 -12.29
CA GLY A 262 -16.61 -0.90 -13.22
C GLY A 262 -15.96 -0.05 -14.30
N VAL A 263 -14.63 0.14 -14.28
CA VAL A 263 -13.92 0.72 -15.45
C VAL A 263 -14.09 -0.16 -16.69
N PRO A 264 -14.03 0.41 -17.91
CA PRO A 264 -14.08 -0.36 -19.15
C PRO A 264 -13.07 -1.51 -19.18
N ALA A 265 -13.45 -2.64 -19.78
CA ALA A 265 -12.63 -3.85 -19.79
C ALA A 265 -11.25 -3.63 -20.42
N GLU A 266 -11.16 -2.76 -21.44
CA GLU A 266 -9.92 -2.39 -22.12
C GLU A 266 -8.97 -1.58 -21.19
N VAL A 267 -9.49 -0.78 -20.25
CA VAL A 267 -8.70 -0.09 -19.23
C VAL A 267 -8.02 -1.12 -18.34
N LYS A 268 -8.82 -2.05 -17.78
CA LYS A 268 -8.30 -3.12 -16.93
C LYS A 268 -7.26 -3.98 -17.66
N ALA A 269 -7.59 -4.46 -18.87
CA ALA A 269 -6.68 -5.30 -19.64
C ALA A 269 -5.37 -4.61 -19.99
N THR A 270 -5.42 -3.30 -20.30
CA THR A 270 -4.22 -2.51 -20.56
C THR A 270 -3.35 -2.37 -19.31
N LEU A 271 -3.93 -2.06 -18.15
CA LEU A 271 -3.20 -1.94 -16.90
C LEU A 271 -2.64 -3.29 -16.43
N ASP A 272 -3.42 -4.37 -16.52
CA ASP A 272 -2.96 -5.73 -16.19
C ASP A 272 -1.69 -6.09 -17.00
N ARG A 273 -1.73 -5.84 -18.32
CA ARG A 273 -0.57 -6.08 -19.19
C ARG A 273 0.62 -5.23 -18.80
N ILE A 274 0.44 -3.92 -18.63
CA ILE A 274 1.54 -3.01 -18.24
C ILE A 274 2.13 -3.45 -16.90
N TRP A 275 1.30 -3.86 -15.95
CA TRP A 275 1.77 -4.27 -14.63
C TRP A 275 2.62 -5.54 -14.69
N THR A 276 2.16 -6.54 -15.44
CA THR A 276 2.84 -7.84 -15.52
C THR A 276 4.07 -7.83 -16.44
N THR A 277 4.11 -6.97 -17.46
CA THR A 277 5.22 -6.98 -18.43
C THR A 277 6.24 -5.87 -18.20
N GLU A 278 5.82 -4.69 -17.73
CA GLU A 278 6.67 -3.50 -17.63
C GLU A 278 6.97 -3.15 -16.17
N ILE A 279 5.93 -2.95 -15.34
CA ILE A 279 6.10 -2.60 -13.92
C ILE A 279 6.84 -3.72 -13.18
N ALA A 280 6.56 -4.98 -13.49
CA ALA A 280 7.27 -6.13 -12.93
C ALA A 280 8.80 -6.11 -13.16
N LYS A 281 9.25 -5.36 -14.16
CA LYS A 281 10.69 -5.22 -14.51
C LYS A 281 11.24 -3.84 -14.19
N SER A 282 10.45 -2.91 -13.64
CA SER A 282 10.86 -1.52 -13.42
C SER A 282 12.10 -1.43 -12.53
N ALA A 283 13.19 -0.96 -13.10
CA ALA A 283 14.41 -0.64 -12.36
C ALA A 283 14.19 0.54 -11.40
N ALA A 284 13.39 1.52 -11.79
CA ALA A 284 13.11 2.69 -10.97
C ALA A 284 12.37 2.31 -9.68
N LEU A 285 11.36 1.45 -9.76
CA LEU A 285 10.64 0.96 -8.58
C LEU A 285 11.50 0.04 -7.70
N ARG A 286 12.36 -0.77 -8.31
CA ARG A 286 13.33 -1.61 -7.58
C ARG A 286 14.34 -0.74 -6.81
N ASN A 287 14.90 0.28 -7.46
CA ASN A 287 15.83 1.22 -6.83
C ASN A 287 15.15 2.03 -5.73
N TYR A 288 13.90 2.48 -5.95
CA TYR A 288 13.09 3.11 -4.91
C TYR A 288 12.96 2.19 -3.69
N ALA A 289 12.53 0.95 -3.90
CA ALA A 289 12.34 -0.01 -2.81
C ALA A 289 13.64 -0.20 -2.02
N GLN A 290 14.76 -0.46 -2.69
CA GLN A 290 16.06 -0.65 -2.06
C GLN A 290 16.52 0.57 -1.26
N SER A 291 16.45 1.77 -1.85
CA SER A 291 16.92 3.01 -1.20
C SER A 291 16.04 3.48 -0.05
N ARG A 292 14.79 3.01 0.04
CA ARG A 292 13.79 3.42 1.02
C ARG A 292 13.42 2.34 2.03
N GLY A 293 14.13 1.21 2.07
CA GLY A 293 13.84 0.13 3.00
C GLY A 293 12.47 -0.51 2.76
N ALA A 294 12.08 -0.65 1.49
CA ALA A 294 10.87 -1.33 1.05
C ALA A 294 11.23 -2.59 0.24
N MET A 295 10.26 -3.43 -0.02
CA MET A 295 10.39 -4.58 -0.89
C MET A 295 9.71 -4.32 -2.24
N PHE A 296 10.40 -4.54 -3.35
CA PHE A 296 9.80 -4.53 -4.68
C PHE A 296 8.91 -5.76 -4.83
N ALA A 297 7.62 -5.57 -5.03
CA ALA A 297 6.60 -6.63 -4.99
C ALA A 297 5.47 -6.37 -6.00
N PRO A 298 5.77 -6.28 -7.30
CA PRO A 298 4.77 -6.00 -8.33
C PRO A 298 3.80 -7.18 -8.48
N MET A 299 2.51 -6.93 -8.27
CA MET A 299 1.43 -7.92 -8.40
C MET A 299 0.16 -7.24 -8.91
N ALA A 300 -0.70 -7.96 -9.62
CA ALA A 300 -2.01 -7.50 -10.05
C ALA A 300 -3.03 -8.65 -10.01
N GLY A 301 -4.31 -8.32 -10.18
CA GLY A 301 -5.39 -9.31 -10.26
C GLY A 301 -5.50 -10.21 -9.02
N ASP A 302 -5.74 -11.50 -9.23
CA ASP A 302 -5.98 -12.48 -8.16
C ASP A 302 -4.78 -12.68 -7.25
N GLU A 303 -3.55 -12.57 -7.78
CA GLU A 303 -2.33 -12.64 -6.99
C GLU A 303 -2.28 -11.50 -5.97
N ALA A 304 -2.52 -10.27 -6.42
CA ALA A 304 -2.59 -9.11 -5.54
C ALA A 304 -3.69 -9.24 -4.49
N GLN A 305 -4.90 -9.69 -4.90
CA GLN A 305 -6.01 -9.91 -3.97
C GLN A 305 -5.65 -10.91 -2.86
N LYS A 306 -5.03 -12.04 -3.21
CA LYS A 306 -4.60 -13.04 -2.23
C LYS A 306 -3.51 -12.51 -1.29
N ALA A 307 -2.53 -11.79 -1.83
CA ALA A 307 -1.39 -11.30 -1.08
C ALA A 307 -1.78 -10.26 -0.01
N VAL A 308 -2.79 -9.41 -0.26
CA VAL A 308 -3.17 -8.35 0.66
C VAL A 308 -4.08 -8.81 1.81
N MET A 309 -4.78 -9.94 1.64
CA MET A 309 -5.78 -10.41 2.61
C MET A 309 -5.24 -10.66 4.01
N PRO A 310 -4.06 -11.27 4.23
CA PRO A 310 -3.57 -11.51 5.59
C PRO A 310 -3.46 -10.24 6.44
N ALA A 311 -3.00 -9.12 5.87
CA ALA A 311 -2.90 -7.85 6.59
C ALA A 311 -4.28 -7.24 6.90
N ILE A 312 -5.21 -7.34 5.96
CA ILE A 312 -6.60 -6.89 6.13
C ILE A 312 -7.27 -7.69 7.25
N GLN A 313 -7.17 -9.03 7.21
CA GLN A 313 -7.74 -9.92 8.21
C GLN A 313 -7.16 -9.66 9.60
N ALA A 314 -5.84 -9.67 9.73
CA ALA A 314 -5.17 -9.47 11.00
C ALA A 314 -5.58 -8.14 11.64
N TYR A 315 -5.59 -7.04 10.88
CA TYR A 315 -5.96 -5.73 11.42
C TYR A 315 -7.47 -5.67 11.75
N ALA A 316 -8.35 -6.06 10.84
CA ALA A 316 -9.80 -5.99 11.03
C ALA A 316 -10.25 -6.76 12.28
N TRP A 317 -9.81 -8.02 12.44
CA TRP A 317 -10.16 -8.84 13.60
C TRP A 317 -9.49 -8.38 14.88
N THR A 318 -8.35 -7.74 14.78
CA THR A 318 -7.73 -7.04 15.91
C THR A 318 -8.60 -5.89 16.42
N GLN A 319 -9.11 -5.05 15.50
CA GLN A 319 -9.99 -3.95 15.87
C GLN A 319 -11.33 -4.45 16.41
N GLN A 320 -11.84 -5.55 15.87
CA GLN A 320 -13.04 -6.23 16.39
C GLN A 320 -12.82 -6.71 17.84
N ALA A 321 -11.73 -7.42 18.10
CA ALA A 321 -11.41 -7.92 19.43
C ALA A 321 -11.18 -6.79 20.46
N ALA A 322 -10.69 -5.64 20.00
CA ALA A 322 -10.51 -4.44 20.83
C ALA A 322 -11.78 -3.60 21.03
N GLY A 323 -12.94 -4.01 20.45
CA GLY A 323 -14.18 -3.24 20.49
C GLY A 323 -14.15 -1.92 19.73
N LYS A 324 -13.17 -1.74 18.82
CA LYS A 324 -12.97 -0.53 18.03
C LYS A 324 -13.60 -0.59 16.63
N ALA A 325 -13.94 -1.78 16.13
CA ALA A 325 -14.63 -1.96 14.85
C ALA A 325 -16.05 -1.39 14.94
N LYS A 326 -16.46 -0.64 13.91
CA LYS A 326 -17.82 -0.10 13.77
C LYS A 326 -18.74 -1.05 13.00
N VAL A 327 -18.15 -1.89 12.13
CA VAL A 327 -18.81 -2.95 11.37
C VAL A 327 -18.04 -4.22 11.59
N SER A 328 -18.71 -5.33 11.88
CA SER A 328 -18.06 -6.62 12.09
C SER A 328 -17.37 -7.11 10.80
N PRO A 329 -16.10 -7.59 10.87
CA PRO A 329 -15.35 -8.00 9.68
C PRO A 329 -16.03 -9.08 8.84
N ASP A 330 -16.69 -10.05 9.47
CA ASP A 330 -17.42 -11.13 8.79
C ASP A 330 -18.57 -10.61 7.93
N THR A 331 -19.29 -9.58 8.38
CA THR A 331 -20.41 -8.97 7.65
C THR A 331 -19.96 -8.22 6.37
N VAL A 332 -18.68 -7.94 6.25
CA VAL A 332 -18.07 -7.30 5.07
C VAL A 332 -17.13 -8.27 4.31
N GLY A 333 -17.28 -9.58 4.55
CA GLY A 333 -16.56 -10.62 3.81
C GLY A 333 -15.09 -10.81 4.21
N ILE A 334 -14.67 -10.33 5.38
CA ILE A 334 -13.31 -10.53 5.91
C ILE A 334 -13.32 -11.72 6.85
N ALA A 335 -12.91 -12.88 6.33
CA ALA A 335 -12.82 -14.11 7.13
C ALA A 335 -11.83 -13.94 8.30
N LYS A 336 -12.07 -14.69 9.38
CA LYS A 336 -11.13 -14.75 10.51
C LYS A 336 -9.82 -15.39 10.06
N PRO A 337 -8.64 -14.85 10.48
CA PRO A 337 -7.35 -15.42 10.10
C PRO A 337 -7.11 -16.81 10.72
#